data_040fcf8c7759eb1952df2e3a46382b52
#
_entry.id   040fcf8c7759eb1952df2e3a46382b52
#
_cell.length_a   1.000
_cell.length_b   1.000
_cell.length_c   1.000
_cell.angle_alpha   90.00
_cell.angle_beta   90.00
_cell.angle_gamma   90.00
#
_symmetry.space_group_name_H-M   'P 1'
#
loop_
_entity.id
_entity.type
_entity.pdbx_description
1 polymer ?
#
loop_
_entity_poly.entity_id
_entity_poly.type
_entity_poly.pdbx_seq_one_letter_code
_entity_poly.pdbx_strand_id
1 'polypeptide(L)'
;MDNQQALKLLHRYHDATAKGMYWRTGDSRANHMTEEVAWSPNSRLAIEEQDSKWSTDILRLYAIQADDKVLVLDLQKIIEPAVRKRLRQLGKNRGDYTFSVAAADGSLPTVDDSGLVRVPVLMQIPKQDGYLYLDVTLQVSQKNGALSAGDVSVRRSRTKS
;
A
#
# COMPACT_ATOMS: atom_id res chain seq x y z
N MET A 1 4.75 14.98 8.07
CA MET A 1 6.07 14.39 8.39
C MET A 1 7.11 15.17 7.63
N ASP A 2 8.13 15.71 8.30
CA ASP A 2 9.23 16.37 7.62
C ASP A 2 10.21 15.33 7.03
N ASN A 3 11.14 15.81 6.17
CA ASN A 3 12.08 14.94 5.47
C ASN A 3 13.00 14.15 6.41
N GLN A 4 13.43 14.75 7.52
CA GLN A 4 14.32 14.07 8.47
C GLN A 4 13.58 12.96 9.25
N GLN A 5 12.32 13.20 9.59
CA GLN A 5 11.48 12.19 10.23
C GLN A 5 11.22 11.01 9.29
N ALA A 6 10.93 11.29 8.00
CA ALA A 6 10.74 10.25 6.99
C ALA A 6 12.01 9.41 6.80
N LEU A 7 13.18 10.04 6.68
CA LEU A 7 14.46 9.33 6.57
C LEU A 7 14.75 8.43 7.78
N LYS A 8 14.57 8.95 8.99
CA LYS A 8 14.79 8.15 10.21
C LYS A 8 13.85 6.94 10.26
N LEU A 9 12.60 7.12 9.87
CA LEU A 9 11.61 6.05 9.81
C LEU A 9 12.04 4.98 8.80
N LEU A 10 12.37 5.40 7.58
CA LEU A 10 12.79 4.49 6.51
C LEU A 10 14.09 3.74 6.84
N HIS A 11 15.07 4.40 7.45
CA HIS A 11 16.28 3.71 7.93
C HIS A 11 15.95 2.65 8.99
N ARG A 12 15.07 2.93 9.96
CA ARG A 12 14.62 1.93 10.93
C ARG A 12 13.98 0.73 10.24
N TYR A 13 13.13 0.96 9.26
CA TYR A 13 12.46 -0.12 8.52
C TYR A 13 13.45 -0.95 7.72
N HIS A 14 14.39 -0.30 7.03
CA HIS A 14 15.42 -0.98 6.27
C HIS A 14 16.29 -1.88 7.16
N ASP A 15 16.75 -1.37 8.30
CA ASP A 15 17.55 -2.14 9.26
C ASP A 15 16.77 -3.30 9.85
N ALA A 16 15.49 -3.15 10.10
CA ALA A 16 14.62 -4.20 10.61
C ALA A 16 14.40 -5.32 9.57
N THR A 17 14.12 -4.96 8.32
CA THR A 17 13.93 -5.92 7.22
C THR A 17 15.22 -6.67 6.86
N ALA A 18 16.37 -6.01 6.87
CA ALA A 18 17.67 -6.65 6.66
C ALA A 18 17.99 -7.73 7.72
N LYS A 19 17.42 -7.61 8.91
CA LYS A 19 17.53 -8.60 10.00
C LYS A 19 16.44 -9.67 9.95
N GLY A 20 15.62 -9.72 8.91
CA GLY A 20 14.50 -10.66 8.79
C GLY A 20 13.36 -10.39 9.78
N MET A 21 13.36 -9.23 10.42
CA MET A 21 12.30 -8.83 11.32
C MET A 21 11.19 -8.11 10.53
N TYR A 22 10.01 -8.71 10.51
CA TYR A 22 8.81 -7.97 10.19
C TYR A 22 8.57 -6.98 11.31
N TRP A 23 8.63 -5.69 10.97
CA TRP A 23 8.33 -4.66 11.94
C TRP A 23 6.82 -4.63 12.19
N ARG A 24 6.40 -5.25 13.26
CA ARG A 24 5.09 -5.00 13.87
C ARG A 24 5.30 -4.01 15.00
N THR A 25 4.97 -2.75 14.79
CA THR A 25 4.78 -1.83 15.90
C THR A 25 3.45 -2.17 16.57
N GLY A 26 3.48 -3.12 17.47
CA GLY A 26 2.41 -3.24 18.43
C GLY A 26 2.52 -2.11 19.44
N ASP A 27 1.89 -0.97 19.23
CA ASP A 27 1.53 -0.13 20.35
C ASP A 27 0.49 -0.92 21.16
N SER A 28 0.85 -1.31 22.38
CA SER A 28 -0.03 -2.04 23.30
C SER A 28 -1.33 -1.29 23.64
N ARG A 29 -1.46 -0.04 23.22
CA ARG A 29 -2.66 0.80 23.36
C ARG A 29 -3.55 0.77 22.13
N ALA A 30 -3.03 0.44 20.96
CA ALA A 30 -3.79 0.27 19.73
C ALA A 30 -3.91 -1.23 19.42
N ASN A 31 -4.77 -1.90 20.14
CA ASN A 31 -5.10 -3.30 19.95
C ASN A 31 -5.59 -3.49 18.49
N HIS A 32 -4.74 -4.03 17.60
CA HIS A 32 -5.02 -4.35 16.19
C HIS A 32 -4.50 -3.38 15.11
N MET A 33 -3.46 -2.60 15.35
CA MET A 33 -2.72 -1.93 14.27
C MET A 33 -1.55 -2.80 13.83
N THR A 34 -1.42 -2.99 12.51
CA THR A 34 -0.23 -3.59 11.88
C THR A 34 0.39 -2.55 10.96
N GLU A 35 1.71 -2.54 10.92
CA GLU A 35 2.49 -1.69 10.02
C GLU A 35 3.47 -2.58 9.26
N GLU A 36 3.47 -2.49 7.94
CA GLU A 36 4.33 -3.26 7.06
C GLU A 36 5.01 -2.34 6.06
N VAL A 37 6.24 -2.67 5.70
CA VAL A 37 7.01 -1.92 4.70
C VAL A 37 7.62 -2.87 3.70
N ALA A 38 7.33 -2.63 2.42
CA ALA A 38 7.91 -3.35 1.29
C ALA A 38 8.90 -2.45 0.56
N TRP A 39 10.11 -2.98 0.28
CA TRP A 39 11.18 -2.26 -0.39
C TRP A 39 11.36 -2.72 -1.83
N SER A 40 11.73 -1.78 -2.72
CA SER A 40 12.28 -2.15 -4.02
C SER A 40 13.65 -2.82 -3.86
N PRO A 41 14.10 -3.65 -4.81
CA PRO A 41 15.38 -4.36 -4.73
C PRO A 41 16.59 -3.44 -4.49
N ASN A 42 16.60 -2.24 -5.07
CA ASN A 42 17.67 -1.26 -4.88
C ASN A 42 17.50 -0.40 -3.61
N SER A 43 16.46 -0.65 -2.80
CA SER A 43 16.15 0.07 -1.55
C SER A 43 15.92 1.59 -1.72
N ARG A 44 15.55 2.04 -2.92
CA ARG A 44 15.26 3.46 -3.17
C ARG A 44 13.78 3.80 -3.12
N LEU A 45 12.92 2.78 -3.27
CA LEU A 45 11.47 2.92 -3.13
C LEU A 45 10.99 2.05 -1.99
N ALA A 46 10.02 2.54 -1.23
CA ALA A 46 9.39 1.80 -0.16
C ALA A 46 7.89 2.06 -0.12
N ILE A 47 7.09 1.00 0.06
CA ILE A 47 5.67 1.11 0.33
C ILE A 47 5.46 0.88 1.83
N GLU A 48 4.84 1.84 2.50
CA GLU A 48 4.34 1.73 3.86
C GLU A 48 2.85 1.42 3.81
N GLU A 49 2.46 0.41 4.56
CA GLU A 49 1.09 0.05 4.82
C GLU A 49 0.85 0.06 6.32
N GLN A 50 -0.23 0.70 6.74
CA GLN A 50 -0.69 0.67 8.13
C GLN A 50 -2.17 0.33 8.17
N ASP A 51 -2.48 -0.77 8.83
CA ASP A 51 -3.84 -1.24 9.00
C ASP A 51 -4.36 -0.99 10.41
N SER A 52 -5.62 -0.59 10.48
CA SER A 52 -6.43 -0.74 11.67
C SER A 52 -7.19 -2.08 11.63
N LYS A 53 -8.02 -2.32 12.62
CA LYS A 53 -8.77 -3.59 12.75
C LYS A 53 -9.57 -3.99 11.50
N TRP A 54 -10.04 -3.01 10.72
CA TRP A 54 -11.03 -3.23 9.65
C TRP A 54 -10.68 -2.61 8.32
N SER A 55 -9.65 -1.77 8.26
CA SER A 55 -9.30 -0.99 7.08
C SER A 55 -7.84 -0.64 7.05
N THR A 56 -7.33 -0.36 5.86
CA THR A 56 -6.03 0.29 5.70
C THR A 56 -6.20 1.78 5.93
N ASP A 57 -5.44 2.32 6.88
CA ASP A 57 -5.46 3.74 7.26
C ASP A 57 -4.37 4.53 6.53
N ILE A 58 -3.25 3.88 6.22
CA ILE A 58 -2.13 4.49 5.50
C ILE A 58 -1.64 3.52 4.42
N LEU A 59 -1.53 4.04 3.20
CA LEU A 59 -0.82 3.39 2.11
C LEU A 59 -0.03 4.46 1.35
N ARG A 60 1.30 4.45 1.49
CA ARG A 60 2.19 5.47 0.93
C ARG A 60 3.37 4.86 0.20
N LEU A 61 3.83 5.53 -0.83
CA LEU A 61 5.11 5.26 -1.48
C LEU A 61 6.09 6.36 -1.11
N TYR A 62 7.28 5.96 -0.75
CA TYR A 62 8.44 6.82 -0.50
C TYR A 62 9.49 6.60 -1.57
N ALA A 63 10.13 7.67 -2.03
CA ALA A 63 11.31 7.60 -2.89
C ALA A 63 12.48 8.34 -2.24
N ILE A 64 13.57 7.63 -2.01
CA ILE A 64 14.81 8.18 -1.44
C ILE A 64 15.68 8.68 -2.58
N GLN A 65 15.96 9.96 -2.60
CA GLN A 65 16.81 10.62 -3.58
C GLN A 65 18.29 10.45 -3.22
N ALA A 66 19.18 10.72 -4.19
CA ALA A 66 20.63 10.63 -3.98
C ALA A 66 21.17 11.61 -2.94
N ASP A 67 20.46 12.72 -2.70
CA ASP A 67 20.77 13.73 -1.68
C ASP A 67 20.03 13.46 -0.34
N ASP A 68 19.59 12.23 -0.12
CA ASP A 68 18.81 11.78 1.04
C ASP A 68 17.48 12.53 1.22
N LYS A 69 17.01 13.22 0.20
CA LYS A 69 15.68 13.79 0.19
C LYS A 69 14.65 12.70 -0.04
N VAL A 70 13.55 12.72 0.70
CA VAL A 70 12.44 11.77 0.56
C VAL A 70 11.26 12.44 -0.11
N LEU A 71 10.80 11.85 -1.19
CA LEU A 71 9.53 12.20 -1.82
C LEU A 71 8.46 11.21 -1.36
N VAL A 72 7.24 11.71 -1.15
CA VAL A 72 6.12 10.89 -0.64
C VAL A 72 4.94 11.00 -1.59
N LEU A 73 4.31 9.86 -1.89
CA LEU A 73 3.08 9.75 -2.66
C LEU A 73 2.03 8.99 -1.84
N ASP A 74 0.88 9.60 -1.63
CA ASP A 74 -0.27 8.95 -0.98
C ASP A 74 -0.96 8.03 -1.99
N LEU A 75 -0.61 6.75 -1.94
CA LEU A 75 -1.18 5.74 -2.84
C LEU A 75 -2.65 5.46 -2.55
N GLN A 76 -3.08 5.57 -1.30
CA GLN A 76 -4.47 5.31 -0.93
C GLN A 76 -5.42 6.28 -1.64
N LYS A 77 -5.09 7.57 -1.69
CA LYS A 77 -5.90 8.58 -2.40
C LYS A 77 -6.00 8.34 -3.91
N ILE A 78 -5.08 7.56 -4.47
CA ILE A 78 -5.06 7.22 -5.89
C ILE A 78 -5.79 5.91 -6.15
N ILE A 79 -5.50 4.89 -5.34
CA ILE A 79 -5.97 3.52 -5.53
C ILE A 79 -7.43 3.37 -5.11
N GLU A 80 -7.83 3.86 -3.96
CA GLU A 80 -9.17 3.66 -3.43
C GLU A 80 -10.28 4.20 -4.36
N PRO A 81 -10.18 5.41 -4.94
CA PRO A 81 -11.16 5.88 -5.92
C PRO A 81 -11.23 5.02 -7.18
N ALA A 82 -10.09 4.52 -7.66
CA ALA A 82 -10.04 3.63 -8.84
C ALA A 82 -10.71 2.29 -8.55
N VAL A 83 -10.46 1.70 -7.38
CA VAL A 83 -11.11 0.48 -6.92
C VAL A 83 -12.61 0.69 -6.77
N ARG A 84 -13.08 1.76 -6.15
CA ARG A 84 -14.50 2.09 -6.02
C ARG A 84 -15.18 2.31 -7.38
N LYS A 85 -14.48 2.94 -8.34
CA LYS A 85 -14.94 3.04 -9.73
C LYS A 85 -15.12 1.65 -10.35
N ARG A 86 -14.17 0.74 -10.15
CA ARG A 86 -14.25 -0.64 -10.65
C ARG A 86 -15.41 -1.42 -10.04
N LEU A 87 -15.66 -1.26 -8.73
CA LEU A 87 -16.81 -1.88 -8.07
C LEU A 87 -18.14 -1.45 -8.71
N ARG A 88 -18.31 -0.16 -9.01
CA ARG A 88 -19.50 0.34 -9.70
C ARG A 88 -19.68 -0.30 -11.08
N GLN A 89 -18.60 -0.45 -11.84
CA GLN A 89 -18.63 -1.13 -13.15
C GLN A 89 -19.03 -2.61 -13.05
N LEU A 90 -18.74 -3.25 -11.93
CA LEU A 90 -19.11 -4.63 -11.62
C LEU A 90 -20.53 -4.75 -11.04
N GLY A 91 -21.31 -3.67 -11.00
CA GLY A 91 -22.64 -3.65 -10.40
C GLY A 91 -22.66 -3.76 -8.87
N LYS A 92 -21.51 -3.55 -8.23
CA LYS A 92 -21.32 -3.63 -6.77
C LYS A 92 -21.27 -2.23 -6.18
N ASN A 93 -22.32 -1.45 -6.39
CA ASN A 93 -22.40 -0.06 -5.96
C ASN A 93 -22.92 0.05 -4.52
N ARG A 94 -22.19 -0.48 -3.55
CA ARG A 94 -22.50 -0.30 -2.13
C ARG A 94 -21.45 0.61 -1.51
N GLY A 95 -21.89 1.67 -0.83
CA GLY A 95 -21.02 2.62 -0.14
C GLY A 95 -20.42 2.09 1.16
N ASP A 96 -20.83 0.89 1.59
CA ASP A 96 -20.46 0.26 2.85
C ASP A 96 -19.25 -0.69 2.76
N TYR A 97 -18.61 -0.80 1.59
CA TYR A 97 -17.36 -1.56 1.46
C TYR A 97 -16.22 -0.86 2.20
N THR A 98 -15.54 -1.58 3.08
CA THR A 98 -14.24 -1.17 3.62
C THR A 98 -13.12 -1.53 2.66
N PHE A 99 -12.15 -0.61 2.56
CA PHE A 99 -10.92 -0.80 1.79
C PHE A 99 -9.83 -1.34 2.71
N SER A 100 -9.21 -2.46 2.33
CA SER A 100 -8.03 -2.98 3.01
C SER A 100 -7.01 -3.47 1.98
N VAL A 101 -5.73 -3.34 2.31
CA VAL A 101 -4.66 -3.95 1.54
C VAL A 101 -4.51 -5.38 2.04
N ALA A 102 -4.95 -6.33 1.25
CA ALA A 102 -4.84 -7.74 1.58
C ALA A 102 -5.02 -8.62 0.34
N ALA A 103 -4.28 -9.71 0.29
CA ALA A 103 -4.41 -10.76 -0.71
C ALA A 103 -5.00 -12.03 -0.12
N ALA A 104 -5.70 -12.82 -0.93
CA ALA A 104 -6.22 -14.12 -0.51
C ALA A 104 -5.11 -15.12 -0.14
N ASP A 105 -3.92 -14.97 -0.72
CA ASP A 105 -2.73 -15.80 -0.47
C ASP A 105 -1.75 -15.19 0.54
N GLY A 106 -2.10 -14.04 1.13
CA GLY A 106 -1.27 -13.33 2.09
C GLY A 106 -0.10 -12.55 1.45
N SER A 107 -0.09 -12.39 0.11
CA SER A 107 0.94 -11.58 -0.55
C SER A 107 0.84 -10.10 -0.16
N LEU A 108 1.99 -9.46 0.01
CA LEU A 108 2.11 -8.05 0.38
C LEU A 108 2.18 -7.14 -0.85
N PRO A 109 1.95 -5.83 -0.69
CA PRO A 109 2.27 -4.86 -1.72
C PRO A 109 3.73 -4.98 -2.16
N THR A 110 3.98 -4.71 -3.43
CA THR A 110 5.34 -4.71 -3.98
C THR A 110 5.60 -3.49 -4.84
N VAL A 111 6.84 -3.06 -4.87
CA VAL A 111 7.36 -2.06 -5.80
C VAL A 111 8.67 -2.55 -6.37
N ASP A 112 8.86 -2.42 -7.67
CA ASP A 112 10.15 -2.72 -8.33
C ASP A 112 10.97 -1.43 -8.58
N ASP A 113 12.20 -1.61 -9.03
CA ASP A 113 13.13 -0.50 -9.27
C ASP A 113 12.68 0.44 -10.39
N SER A 114 11.79 0.01 -11.25
CA SER A 114 11.17 0.85 -12.29
C SER A 114 10.03 1.70 -11.79
N GLY A 115 9.59 1.49 -10.53
CA GLY A 115 8.43 2.14 -9.94
C GLY A 115 7.09 1.49 -10.30
N LEU A 116 7.10 0.24 -10.78
CA LEU A 116 5.88 -0.52 -10.95
C LEU A 116 5.39 -1.01 -9.58
N VAL A 117 4.27 -0.48 -9.16
CA VAL A 117 3.61 -0.80 -7.89
C VAL A 117 2.51 -1.83 -8.12
N ARG A 118 2.45 -2.84 -7.27
CA ARG A 118 1.37 -3.81 -7.20
C ARG A 118 0.81 -3.84 -5.79
N VAL A 119 -0.50 -3.68 -5.67
CA VAL A 119 -1.19 -3.67 -4.38
C VAL A 119 -2.36 -4.64 -4.44
N PRO A 120 -2.36 -5.70 -3.63
CA PRO A 120 -3.54 -6.53 -3.44
C PRO A 120 -4.55 -5.77 -2.59
N VAL A 121 -5.81 -5.78 -2.99
CA VAL A 121 -6.88 -5.06 -2.30
C VAL A 121 -8.01 -6.00 -1.96
N LEU A 122 -8.45 -5.95 -0.73
CA LEU A 122 -9.66 -6.56 -0.24
C LEU A 122 -10.73 -5.50 -0.04
N MET A 123 -11.87 -5.68 -0.70
CA MET A 123 -13.09 -4.93 -0.42
C MET A 123 -14.06 -5.81 0.34
N GLN A 124 -14.37 -5.42 1.56
CA GLN A 124 -15.20 -6.20 2.46
C GLN A 124 -16.45 -5.41 2.86
N ILE A 125 -17.60 -6.10 2.91
CA ILE A 125 -18.81 -5.57 3.54
C ILE A 125 -18.78 -5.99 5.01
N PRO A 126 -18.70 -5.05 5.96
CA PRO A 126 -18.71 -5.38 7.38
C PRO A 126 -19.96 -6.20 7.74
N LYS A 127 -19.77 -7.25 8.54
CA LYS A 127 -20.84 -8.14 9.02
C LYS A 127 -21.55 -8.98 7.94
N GLN A 128 -21.02 -9.04 6.73
CA GLN A 128 -21.51 -9.91 5.66
C GLN A 128 -20.34 -10.73 5.10
N ASP A 129 -20.59 -11.95 4.65
CA ASP A 129 -19.58 -12.85 4.05
C ASP A 129 -19.23 -12.46 2.60
N GLY A 130 -19.16 -11.15 2.35
CA GLY A 130 -18.87 -10.60 1.03
C GLY A 130 -17.45 -10.07 0.94
N TYR A 131 -16.54 -10.91 0.40
CA TYR A 131 -15.16 -10.52 0.09
C TYR A 131 -14.97 -10.37 -1.40
N LEU A 132 -14.29 -9.31 -1.82
CA LEU A 132 -13.84 -9.14 -3.19
C LEU A 132 -12.36 -8.79 -3.20
N TYR A 133 -11.55 -9.71 -3.70
CA TYR A 133 -10.12 -9.50 -3.89
C TYR A 133 -9.86 -8.91 -5.27
N LEU A 134 -9.04 -7.88 -5.30
CA LEU A 134 -8.64 -7.14 -6.50
C LEU A 134 -7.12 -6.99 -6.53
N ASP A 135 -6.57 -7.05 -7.74
CA ASP A 135 -5.16 -6.76 -7.99
C ASP A 135 -5.08 -5.38 -8.63
N VAL A 136 -4.36 -4.48 -7.98
CA VAL A 136 -4.13 -3.12 -8.45
C VAL A 136 -2.69 -2.97 -8.90
N THR A 137 -2.50 -2.40 -10.09
CA THR A 137 -1.18 -2.05 -10.61
C THR A 137 -1.16 -0.63 -11.12
N LEU A 138 -0.07 0.08 -10.85
CA LEU A 138 0.17 1.41 -11.38
C LEU A 138 1.68 1.66 -11.54
N GLN A 139 2.03 2.51 -12.51
CA GLN A 139 3.39 2.98 -12.69
C GLN A 139 3.57 4.30 -11.95
N VAL A 140 4.57 4.37 -11.08
CA VAL A 140 4.98 5.62 -10.44
C VAL A 140 6.26 6.12 -11.11
N SER A 141 6.31 7.41 -11.34
CA SER A 141 7.49 8.09 -11.91
C SER A 141 7.75 9.38 -11.16
N GLN A 142 8.99 9.83 -11.23
CA GLN A 142 9.36 11.15 -10.72
C GLN A 142 9.35 12.16 -11.87
N LYS A 143 8.63 13.26 -11.67
CA LYS A 143 8.61 14.40 -12.61
C LYS A 143 8.69 15.70 -11.81
N ASN A 144 9.56 16.61 -12.23
CA ASN A 144 9.69 17.95 -11.62
C ASN A 144 9.88 17.94 -10.10
N GLY A 145 10.65 16.97 -9.57
CA GLY A 145 10.93 16.87 -8.15
C GLY A 145 9.77 16.31 -7.30
N ALA A 146 8.73 15.76 -7.92
CA ALA A 146 7.59 15.13 -7.25
C ALA A 146 7.33 13.74 -7.81
N LEU A 147 6.72 12.87 -7.00
CA LEU A 147 6.20 11.58 -7.45
C LEU A 147 4.83 11.77 -8.12
N SER A 148 4.60 11.07 -9.20
CA SER A 148 3.34 11.03 -9.91
C SER A 148 2.98 9.60 -10.28
N ALA A 149 1.69 9.26 -10.19
CA ALA A 149 1.16 7.98 -10.65
C ALA A 149 0.63 8.11 -12.09
N GLY A 150 0.86 7.07 -12.87
CA GLY A 150 0.18 6.84 -14.15
C GLY A 150 -1.20 6.22 -13.95
N ASP A 151 -1.72 5.63 -15.03
CA ASP A 151 -3.03 4.97 -15.01
C ASP A 151 -3.06 3.80 -14.02
N VAL A 152 -4.15 3.72 -13.26
CA VAL A 152 -4.40 2.65 -12.32
C VAL A 152 -5.19 1.54 -13.00
N SER A 153 -4.60 0.35 -13.07
CA SER A 153 -5.28 -0.86 -13.53
C SER A 153 -5.83 -1.62 -12.33
N VAL A 154 -7.13 -1.92 -12.36
CA VAL A 154 -7.81 -2.69 -11.32
C VAL A 154 -8.43 -3.93 -11.94
N ARG A 155 -8.02 -5.11 -11.52
CA ARG A 155 -8.51 -6.40 -12.00
C ARG A 155 -9.04 -7.23 -10.84
N ARG A 156 -10.00 -8.10 -11.11
CA ARG A 156 -10.41 -9.10 -10.13
C ARG A 156 -9.26 -10.08 -9.93
N SER A 157 -8.89 -10.32 -8.67
CA SER A 157 -7.86 -11.30 -8.36
C SER A 157 -8.34 -12.70 -8.74
N ARG A 158 -7.45 -13.47 -9.35
CA ARG A 158 -7.73 -14.88 -9.66
C ARG A 158 -7.45 -15.68 -8.39
N THR A 159 -8.42 -15.81 -7.52
CA THR A 159 -8.36 -16.80 -6.45
C THR A 159 -8.22 -18.18 -7.11
N LYS A 160 -7.10 -18.83 -6.91
CA LYS A 160 -7.04 -20.28 -7.14
C LYS A 160 -7.94 -20.90 -6.09
N SER A 161 -9.08 -21.43 -6.54
CA SER A 161 -9.92 -22.33 -5.75
C SER A 161 -9.13 -23.55 -5.34
#